data_9c641d17f39a7830511f8bd3044b8a52
#
_entry.id   9c641d17f39a7830511f8bd3044b8a52
#
_cell.length_a   1.000
_cell.length_b   1.000
_cell.length_c   1.000
_cell.angle_alpha   90.00
_cell.angle_beta   90.00
_cell.angle_gamma   90.00
#
_symmetry.space_group_name_H-M   'P 1'
#
loop_
_entity.id
_entity.type
_entity.pdbx_description
1 polymer ?
#
loop_
_entity_poly.entity_id
_entity_poly.type
_entity_poly.pdbx_seq_one_letter_code
_entity_poly.pdbx_strand_id
1 'polypeptide(L)'
;NYRLVRRLIERNGQSAFLMVCSLTDGNGHPMENREKLDVMSMELHRAVKNSLRRGDSFSKYSPSQFLILLVGTSQENCDIIFRRIAARFTQKHGSWNKYLEYYVSSIADVENPNARLSFQKNEFRWK
;
A
#
# COMPACT_ATOMS: atom_id res chain seq x y z
N ASN A 1 -6.59 -8.42 -8.59
CA ASN A 1 -7.72 -9.15 -9.16
C ASN A 1 -8.79 -9.35 -8.10
N TYR A 2 -9.93 -8.68 -8.26
CA TYR A 2 -11.03 -8.72 -7.31
C TYR A 2 -11.61 -10.10 -7.09
N ARG A 3 -11.66 -10.92 -8.12
CA ARG A 3 -12.22 -12.27 -8.02
C ARG A 3 -11.40 -13.15 -7.10
N LEU A 4 -10.08 -13.04 -7.17
CA LEU A 4 -9.19 -13.83 -6.32
C LEU A 4 -9.32 -13.40 -4.86
N VAL A 5 -9.34 -12.10 -4.61
CA VAL A 5 -9.48 -11.53 -3.27
C VAL A 5 -10.82 -11.93 -2.67
N ARG A 6 -11.89 -11.80 -3.44
CA ARG A 6 -13.24 -12.15 -3.01
C ARG A 6 -13.34 -13.62 -2.60
N ARG A 7 -12.75 -14.52 -3.40
CA ARG A 7 -12.73 -15.95 -3.06
C ARG A 7 -11.99 -16.22 -1.77
N LEU A 8 -10.89 -15.52 -1.52
CA LEU A 8 -10.14 -15.66 -0.29
C LEU A 8 -10.97 -15.30 0.93
N ILE A 9 -11.69 -14.19 0.86
CA ILE A 9 -12.54 -13.70 1.96
C ILE A 9 -13.69 -14.67 2.20
N GLU A 10 -14.39 -15.09 1.16
CA GLU A 10 -15.52 -16.03 1.26
C GLU A 10 -15.08 -17.35 1.86
N ARG A 11 -13.89 -17.83 1.47
CA ARG A 11 -13.36 -19.11 1.96
C ARG A 11 -12.99 -19.07 3.43
N ASN A 12 -12.35 -17.99 3.87
CA ASN A 12 -11.73 -17.94 5.20
C ASN A 12 -12.54 -17.15 6.22
N GLY A 13 -13.56 -16.41 5.79
CA GLY A 13 -14.36 -15.56 6.68
C GLY A 13 -13.54 -14.49 7.37
N GLN A 14 -12.39 -14.12 6.81
CA GLN A 14 -11.49 -13.13 7.40
C GLN A 14 -11.66 -11.78 6.75
N SER A 15 -11.50 -10.73 7.55
CA SER A 15 -11.44 -9.38 7.03
C SER A 15 -10.18 -9.17 6.20
N ALA A 16 -10.27 -8.32 5.19
CA ALA A 16 -9.13 -8.02 4.35
C ALA A 16 -9.17 -6.56 3.92
N PHE A 17 -7.99 -6.02 3.66
CA PHE A 17 -7.81 -4.63 3.23
C PHE A 17 -6.92 -4.57 2.01
N LEU A 18 -7.21 -3.61 1.14
CA LEU A 18 -6.33 -3.22 0.06
C LEU A 18 -5.61 -1.95 0.47
N MET A 19 -4.29 -1.97 0.35
CA MET A 19 -3.47 -0.80 0.58
C MET A 19 -2.74 -0.45 -0.72
N VAL A 20 -2.77 0.80 -1.11
CA VAL A 20 -1.98 1.29 -2.24
C VAL A 20 -0.90 2.19 -1.70
N CYS A 21 0.34 1.84 -1.95
CA CYS A 21 1.49 2.70 -1.64
C CYS A 21 1.90 3.40 -2.92
N SER A 22 1.98 4.71 -2.89
CA SER A 22 2.24 5.54 -4.06
C SER A 22 3.45 6.43 -3.85
N LEU A 23 4.30 6.53 -4.88
CA LEU A 23 5.41 7.47 -4.90
C LEU A 23 4.98 8.73 -5.65
N THR A 24 5.19 9.88 -5.02
CA THR A 24 4.84 11.18 -5.57
C THR A 24 6.05 12.09 -5.60
N ASP A 25 5.88 13.31 -6.13
CA ASP A 25 6.94 14.31 -6.15
C ASP A 25 7.08 15.07 -4.81
N GLY A 26 6.30 14.67 -3.80
CA GLY A 26 6.26 15.34 -2.51
C GLY A 26 5.14 16.37 -2.39
N ASN A 27 4.48 16.71 -3.49
CA ASN A 27 3.37 17.66 -3.55
C ASN A 27 2.07 17.00 -4.01
N GLY A 28 2.02 15.67 -4.01
CA GLY A 28 0.84 14.93 -4.41
C GLY A 28 0.72 14.67 -5.91
N HIS A 29 1.71 15.09 -6.69
CA HIS A 29 1.71 14.87 -8.14
C HIS A 29 2.61 13.69 -8.51
N PRO A 30 2.41 13.09 -9.69
CA PRO A 30 3.30 12.01 -10.14
C PRO A 30 4.74 12.46 -10.25
N MET A 31 5.67 11.58 -9.88
CA MET A 31 7.09 11.85 -10.00
C MET A 31 7.50 11.72 -11.47
N GLU A 32 8.02 12.80 -12.04
CA GLU A 32 8.39 12.86 -13.46
C GLU A 32 9.80 12.34 -13.75
N ASN A 33 10.71 12.45 -12.78
CA ASN A 33 12.09 11.99 -12.96
C ASN A 33 12.12 10.46 -12.93
N ARG A 34 12.30 9.86 -14.12
CA ARG A 34 12.27 8.41 -14.31
C ARG A 34 13.35 7.68 -13.54
N GLU A 35 14.57 8.19 -13.58
CA GLU A 35 15.70 7.56 -12.90
C GLU A 35 15.48 7.53 -11.39
N LYS A 36 15.03 8.64 -10.84
CA LYS A 36 14.71 8.75 -9.42
C LYS A 36 13.56 7.82 -9.05
N LEU A 37 12.52 7.78 -9.89
CA LEU A 37 11.38 6.90 -9.67
C LEU A 37 11.81 5.44 -9.66
N ASP A 38 12.65 5.02 -10.59
CA ASP A 38 13.10 3.63 -10.69
C ASP A 38 13.87 3.23 -9.41
N VAL A 39 14.76 4.08 -8.94
CA VAL A 39 15.52 3.82 -7.71
C VAL A 39 14.59 3.72 -6.50
N MET A 40 13.67 4.66 -6.37
CA MET A 40 12.72 4.68 -5.26
C MET A 40 11.76 3.50 -5.33
N SER A 41 11.32 3.13 -6.52
CA SER A 41 10.44 1.98 -6.72
C SER A 41 11.12 0.68 -6.29
N MET A 42 12.40 0.51 -6.58
CA MET A 42 13.17 -0.65 -6.13
C MET A 42 13.26 -0.71 -4.60
N GLU A 43 13.52 0.42 -3.96
CA GLU A 43 13.59 0.48 -2.51
C GLU A 43 12.22 0.25 -1.87
N LEU A 44 11.15 0.78 -2.48
CA LEU A 44 9.80 0.54 -1.98
C LEU A 44 9.41 -0.93 -2.14
N HIS A 45 9.75 -1.54 -3.25
CA HIS A 45 9.52 -2.97 -3.47
C HIS A 45 10.16 -3.79 -2.34
N ARG A 46 11.42 -3.50 -2.04
CA ARG A 46 12.14 -4.19 -0.97
C ARG A 46 11.51 -3.96 0.40
N ALA A 47 11.11 -2.71 0.67
CA ALA A 47 10.48 -2.35 1.93
C ALA A 47 9.14 -3.08 2.11
N VAL A 48 8.31 -3.13 1.07
CA VAL A 48 7.03 -3.83 1.09
C VAL A 48 7.26 -5.32 1.31
N LYS A 49 8.13 -5.92 0.49
CA LYS A 49 8.41 -7.36 0.56
C LYS A 49 8.85 -7.78 1.97
N ASN A 50 9.69 -6.98 2.61
CA ASN A 50 10.26 -7.32 3.91
C ASN A 50 9.35 -6.95 5.08
N SER A 51 8.24 -6.27 4.84
CA SER A 51 7.32 -5.81 5.89
C SER A 51 6.04 -6.64 5.96
N LEU A 52 5.75 -7.43 4.94
CA LEU A 52 4.50 -8.19 4.89
C LEU A 52 4.58 -9.46 5.74
N ARG A 53 3.42 -9.85 6.23
CA ARG A 53 3.25 -11.09 6.99
C ARG A 53 2.96 -12.25 6.04
N ARG A 54 3.05 -13.47 6.59
CA ARG A 54 2.60 -14.65 5.86
C ARG A 54 1.11 -14.52 5.55
N GLY A 55 0.73 -14.76 4.32
CA GLY A 55 -0.65 -14.59 3.87
C GLY A 55 -0.94 -13.26 3.20
N ASP A 56 -0.12 -12.24 3.46
CA ASP A 56 -0.22 -10.97 2.73
C ASP A 56 0.44 -11.12 1.37
N SER A 57 -0.02 -10.33 0.41
CA SER A 57 0.55 -10.35 -0.93
C SER A 57 0.60 -8.93 -1.50
N PHE A 58 1.41 -8.76 -2.54
CA PHE A 58 1.50 -7.47 -3.20
C PHE A 58 1.90 -7.62 -4.64
N SER A 59 1.59 -6.60 -5.42
CA SER A 59 1.99 -6.51 -6.81
C SER A 59 2.26 -5.05 -7.18
N LYS A 60 3.10 -4.86 -8.19
CA LYS A 60 3.32 -3.53 -8.74
C LYS A 60 2.14 -3.17 -9.63
N TYR A 61 1.41 -2.14 -9.23
CA TYR A 61 0.20 -1.72 -9.92
C TYR A 61 0.49 -0.74 -11.07
N SER A 62 1.50 0.11 -10.88
CA SER A 62 1.98 1.06 -11.87
C SER A 62 3.45 1.34 -11.59
N PRO A 63 4.16 2.12 -12.45
CA PRO A 63 5.56 2.44 -12.17
C PRO A 63 5.80 3.10 -10.81
N SER A 64 4.79 3.77 -10.24
CA SER A 64 4.91 4.47 -8.97
C SER A 64 4.04 3.89 -7.85
N GLN A 65 3.36 2.77 -8.08
CA GLN A 65 2.38 2.28 -7.12
C GLN A 65 2.50 0.78 -6.89
N PHE A 66 2.30 0.39 -5.63
CA PHE A 66 2.18 -1.02 -5.23
C PHE A 66 0.83 -1.25 -4.60
N LEU A 67 0.18 -2.32 -5.01
CA LEU A 67 -1.09 -2.77 -4.45
C LEU A 67 -0.80 -3.90 -3.47
N ILE A 68 -1.24 -3.75 -2.22
CA ILE A 68 -0.96 -4.69 -1.15
C ILE A 68 -2.27 -5.24 -0.61
N LEU A 69 -2.35 -6.56 -0.51
CA LEU A 69 -3.50 -7.23 0.09
C LEU A 69 -3.13 -7.69 1.49
N LEU A 70 -3.84 -7.18 2.48
CA LEU A 70 -3.65 -7.52 3.88
C LEU A 70 -4.85 -8.34 4.36
N VAL A 71 -4.62 -9.55 4.82
CA VAL A 71 -5.67 -10.50 5.17
C VAL A 71 -5.66 -10.77 6.67
N GLY A 72 -6.86 -10.90 7.27
CA GLY A 72 -7.00 -11.23 8.68
C GLY A 72 -6.45 -10.15 9.59
N THR A 73 -6.77 -8.91 9.30
CA THR A 73 -6.22 -7.77 10.04
C THR A 73 -7.28 -6.69 10.25
N SER A 74 -6.96 -5.73 11.09
CA SER A 74 -7.79 -4.55 11.34
C SER A 74 -7.21 -3.34 10.62
N GLN A 75 -8.00 -2.28 10.54
CA GLN A 75 -7.53 -1.03 9.94
C GLN A 75 -6.35 -0.44 10.72
N GLU A 76 -6.36 -0.56 12.05
CA GLU A 76 -5.24 -0.09 12.88
C GLU A 76 -3.95 -0.83 12.55
N ASN A 77 -4.04 -2.13 12.31
CA ASN A 77 -2.88 -2.92 11.92
C ASN A 77 -2.37 -2.55 10.53
N CYS A 78 -3.25 -2.08 9.65
CA CYS A 78 -2.81 -1.56 8.34
C CYS A 78 -1.87 -0.37 8.52
N ASP A 79 -2.19 0.54 9.43
CA ASP A 79 -1.33 1.68 9.72
C ASP A 79 0.03 1.24 10.28
N ILE A 80 0.01 0.24 11.16
CA ILE A 80 1.25 -0.32 11.74
C ILE A 80 2.12 -0.92 10.62
N ILE A 81 1.51 -1.67 9.72
CA ILE A 81 2.23 -2.27 8.59
C ILE A 81 2.80 -1.17 7.68
N PHE A 82 2.01 -0.13 7.40
CA PHE A 82 2.51 0.98 6.58
C PHE A 82 3.69 1.68 7.25
N ARG A 83 3.65 1.91 8.57
CA ARG A 83 4.77 2.52 9.30
C ARG A 83 6.04 1.68 9.16
N ARG A 84 5.89 0.37 9.18
CA ARG A 84 7.02 -0.54 8.97
C ARG A 84 7.58 -0.43 7.56
N ILE A 85 6.69 -0.36 6.56
CA ILE A 85 7.09 -0.14 5.17
C ILE A 85 7.84 1.18 5.03
N ALA A 86 7.27 2.25 5.58
CA ALA A 86 7.85 3.58 5.50
C ALA A 86 9.22 3.67 6.19
N ALA A 87 9.35 3.03 7.36
CA ALA A 87 10.62 3.00 8.08
C ALA A 87 11.72 2.31 7.27
N ARG A 88 11.39 1.20 6.62
CA ARG A 88 12.34 0.49 5.77
C ARG A 88 12.67 1.27 4.50
N PHE A 89 11.65 1.89 3.90
CA PHE A 89 11.81 2.68 2.69
C PHE A 89 12.74 3.88 2.91
N THR A 90 12.67 4.51 4.07
CA THR A 90 13.44 5.71 4.39
C THR A 90 14.72 5.41 5.15
N GLN A 91 15.05 4.15 5.37
CA GLN A 91 16.20 3.74 6.19
C GLN A 91 17.51 4.34 5.72
N LYS A 92 17.74 4.37 4.41
CA LYS A 92 18.95 4.92 3.80
C LYS A 92 18.81 6.39 3.42
N HIS A 93 17.59 6.86 3.25
CA HIS A 93 17.28 8.20 2.76
C HIS A 93 16.11 8.78 3.54
N GLY A 94 16.38 9.36 4.70
CA GLY A 94 15.34 9.87 5.59
C GLY A 94 14.46 10.94 4.96
N SER A 95 15.00 11.70 4.00
CA SER A 95 14.24 12.74 3.31
C SER A 95 13.18 12.18 2.35
N TRP A 96 13.19 10.88 2.08
CA TRP A 96 12.25 10.26 1.15
C TRP A 96 10.85 10.09 1.72
N ASN A 97 10.65 10.31 3.01
CA ASN A 97 9.34 10.15 3.63
C ASN A 97 8.25 10.99 2.97
N LYS A 98 8.60 12.17 2.45
CA LYS A 98 7.66 13.07 1.77
C LYS A 98 7.16 12.54 0.42
N TYR A 99 7.85 11.54 -0.14
CA TYR A 99 7.49 11.00 -1.45
C TYR A 99 6.54 9.80 -1.37
N LEU A 100 6.29 9.29 -0.17
CA LEU A 100 5.47 8.10 0.01
C LEU A 100 4.10 8.45 0.57
N GLU A 101 3.06 8.02 -0.12
CA GLU A 101 1.67 8.14 0.32
C GLU A 101 1.02 6.76 0.33
N TYR A 102 -0.05 6.60 1.09
CA TYR A 102 -0.80 5.36 1.08
C TYR A 102 -2.29 5.60 1.23
N TYR A 103 -3.04 4.65 0.69
CA TYR A 103 -4.50 4.62 0.75
C TYR A 103 -4.92 3.23 1.19
N VAL A 104 -5.97 3.15 2.00
CA VAL A 104 -6.48 1.88 2.50
C VAL A 104 -7.97 1.82 2.23
N SER A 105 -8.43 0.64 1.76
CA SER A 105 -9.84 0.38 1.56
C SER A 105 -10.17 -1.02 2.07
N SER A 106 -11.30 -1.15 2.74
CA SER A 106 -11.81 -2.46 3.15
C SER A 106 -12.29 -3.24 1.93
N ILE A 107 -12.00 -4.54 1.90
CA ILE A 107 -12.47 -5.40 0.83
C ILE A 107 -14.00 -5.49 0.81
N ALA A 108 -14.64 -5.37 1.97
CA ALA A 108 -16.11 -5.34 2.05
C ALA A 108 -16.69 -4.21 1.21
N ASP A 109 -16.02 -3.05 1.17
CA ASP A 109 -16.44 -1.93 0.36
C ASP A 109 -16.25 -2.21 -1.14
N VAL A 110 -15.20 -2.93 -1.47
CA VAL A 110 -14.89 -3.32 -2.85
C VAL A 110 -15.91 -4.32 -3.38
N GLU A 111 -16.44 -5.19 -2.53
CA GLU A 111 -17.39 -6.24 -2.92
C GLU A 111 -18.81 -5.73 -3.18
N ASN A 112 -19.15 -4.54 -2.72
CA ASN A 112 -20.46 -3.97 -2.98
C ASN A 112 -20.52 -3.49 -4.44
N PRO A 113 -21.35 -4.11 -5.30
CA PRO A 113 -21.38 -3.75 -6.73
C PRO A 113 -21.89 -2.34 -6.99
N ASN A 114 -22.57 -1.75 -6.01
CA ASN A 114 -23.09 -0.39 -6.12
C ASN A 114 -22.19 0.64 -5.46
N ALA A 115 -21.14 0.21 -4.79
CA ALA A 115 -20.21 1.11 -4.13
C ALA A 115 -19.11 1.51 -5.11
N ARG A 116 -18.79 2.79 -5.12
CA ARG A 116 -17.60 3.27 -5.82
C ARG A 116 -16.37 2.85 -5.02
N LEU A 117 -15.35 2.40 -5.71
CA LEU A 117 -14.05 2.19 -5.10
C LEU A 117 -13.54 3.53 -4.62
N SER A 118 -13.58 3.75 -3.32
CA SER A 118 -13.02 4.95 -2.72
C SER A 118 -11.93 4.54 -1.74
N PHE A 119 -10.74 5.06 -1.98
CA PHE A 119 -9.63 4.88 -1.07
C PHE A 119 -9.50 6.13 -0.23
N GLN A 120 -9.47 5.97 1.09
CA GLN A 120 -9.22 7.08 1.98
C GLN A 120 -7.72 7.31 2.06
N LYS A 121 -7.31 8.54 1.79
CA LYS A 121 -5.92 8.92 1.97
C LYS A 121 -5.66 9.05 3.45
N ASN A 122 -4.70 8.28 3.94
CA ASN A 122 -4.24 8.38 5.31
C ASN A 122 -2.99 9.24 5.37
N GLU A 123 -3.06 10.31 6.14
CA GLU A 123 -1.91 11.17 6.33
C GLU A 123 -0.96 10.53 7.32
N PHE A 124 0.26 10.31 6.87
CA PHE A 124 1.32 9.83 7.73
C PHE A 124 2.34 10.95 7.91
N ARG A 125 2.50 11.38 9.16
CA ARG A 125 3.45 12.44 9.48
C ARG A 125 4.58 11.85 10.34
N TRP A 126 5.76 12.01 9.84
CA TRP A 126 6.95 11.68 10.62
C TRP A 126 7.19 12.78 11.65
N LYS A 127 7.48 12.35 12.84
CA LYS A 127 7.94 13.28 13.88
C LYS A 127 9.43 13.17 14.06
#